data_c6ccc4ca5650caac5414556051afcb5d
#
_entry.id   c6ccc4ca5650caac5414556051afcb5d
#
_cell.length_a   1.000
_cell.length_b   1.000
_cell.length_c   1.000
_cell.angle_alpha   90.00
_cell.angle_beta   90.00
_cell.angle_gamma   90.00
#
_symmetry.space_group_name_H-M   'P 1'
#
loop_
_entity.id
_entity.type
_entity.pdbx_description
1 polymer ?
#
loop_
_entity_poly.entity_id
_entity_poly.type
_entity_poly.pdbx_seq_one_letter_code
_entity_poly.pdbx_strand_id
1 'polypeptide(L)'
;MPGAAKILDMHVCPKSEPGPVPHVGMMIVEGSSNVKINSMGAAREGDQLVCVGPPDKISAGSGSVKINGKPAARMGDSCEHGGTITQGSANVNIGG
;
A
#
# COMPACT_ATOMS: atom_id res chain seq x y z
N MET A 1 0.65 -8.50 -14.42
CA MET A 1 -0.08 -8.37 -13.14
C MET A 1 0.86 -7.81 -12.10
N PRO A 2 0.43 -6.76 -11.37
CA PRO A 2 1.32 -6.14 -10.37
C PRO A 2 1.53 -7.02 -9.15
N GLY A 3 2.66 -6.83 -8.50
CA GLY A 3 2.98 -7.55 -7.28
C GLY A 3 2.06 -7.17 -6.13
N ALA A 4 1.67 -8.14 -5.32
CA ALA A 4 0.81 -7.91 -4.17
C ALA A 4 1.54 -7.06 -3.13
N ALA A 5 0.87 -6.04 -2.60
CA ALA A 5 1.42 -5.20 -1.56
C ALA A 5 1.23 -5.84 -0.18
N LYS A 6 2.15 -5.55 0.72
CA LYS A 6 2.15 -6.13 2.06
C LYS A 6 2.75 -5.15 3.05
N ILE A 7 2.60 -5.44 4.33
CA ILE A 7 3.23 -4.63 5.38
C ILE A 7 4.73 -4.53 5.11
N LEU A 8 5.29 -3.36 5.31
CA LEU A 8 6.68 -2.94 5.08
C LEU A 8 6.99 -2.61 3.62
N ASP A 9 6.08 -2.82 2.68
CA ASP A 9 6.31 -2.34 1.31
C ASP A 9 6.23 -0.82 1.28
N MET A 10 7.03 -0.23 0.42
CA MET A 10 7.20 1.21 0.36
C MET A 10 6.20 1.85 -0.58
N HIS A 11 5.91 3.12 -0.33
CA HIS A 11 5.12 3.93 -1.24
C HIS A 11 5.76 5.32 -1.37
N VAL A 12 5.36 6.05 -2.40
CA VAL A 12 5.73 7.45 -2.54
C VAL A 12 4.49 8.32 -2.32
N CYS A 13 4.73 9.53 -1.86
CA CYS A 13 3.67 10.50 -1.62
C CYS A 13 4.14 11.83 -2.22
N PRO A 14 3.37 12.43 -3.14
CA PRO A 14 3.82 13.67 -3.79
C PRO A 14 3.71 14.88 -2.90
N LYS A 15 2.99 14.79 -1.78
CA LYS A 15 2.89 15.91 -0.85
C LYS A 15 4.19 16.12 -0.12
N SER A 16 4.43 17.36 0.30
CA SER A 16 5.53 17.67 1.18
C SER A 16 5.02 18.62 2.27
N GLU A 17 5.62 18.50 3.44
CA GLU A 17 5.33 19.45 4.51
C GLU A 17 5.95 20.80 4.19
N PRO A 18 5.45 21.91 4.80
CA PRO A 18 6.13 23.18 4.69
C PRO A 18 7.58 23.02 5.13
N GLY A 19 8.51 23.29 4.23
CA GLY A 19 9.92 23.04 4.43
C GLY A 19 10.41 21.93 3.50
N PRO A 20 11.60 21.40 3.75
CA PRO A 20 12.24 20.49 2.80
C PRO A 20 11.91 19.01 2.98
N VAL A 21 10.96 18.63 3.84
CA VAL A 21 10.70 17.22 4.15
C VAL A 21 9.62 16.66 3.20
N PRO A 22 9.99 15.79 2.26
CA PRO A 22 9.01 15.17 1.35
C PRO A 22 8.33 13.97 1.99
N HIS A 23 7.15 13.63 1.49
CA HIS A 23 6.40 12.43 1.91
C HIS A 23 6.82 11.24 1.05
N VAL A 24 8.04 10.74 1.27
CA VAL A 24 8.60 9.64 0.46
C VAL A 24 9.17 8.55 1.36
N GLY A 25 9.28 7.35 0.81
CA GLY A 25 9.99 6.26 1.47
C GLY A 25 9.30 5.69 2.68
N MET A 26 8.02 5.88 2.81
CA MET A 26 7.28 5.42 3.97
C MET A 26 6.66 4.06 3.70
N MET A 27 6.43 3.27 4.77
CA MET A 27 6.02 1.89 4.66
C MET A 27 4.55 1.71 4.97
N ILE A 28 3.96 0.67 4.38
CA ILE A 28 2.64 0.18 4.78
C ILE A 28 2.76 -0.40 6.17
N VAL A 29 1.89 0.01 7.09
CA VAL A 29 1.96 -0.42 8.48
C VAL A 29 0.75 -1.23 8.93
N GLU A 30 -0.26 -1.37 8.08
CA GLU A 30 -1.47 -2.12 8.41
C GLU A 30 -1.76 -3.12 7.30
N GLY A 31 -2.18 -4.33 7.68
CA GLY A 31 -2.52 -5.37 6.72
C GLY A 31 -3.33 -6.46 7.39
N SER A 32 -3.67 -7.49 6.63
CA SER A 32 -4.45 -8.61 7.13
C SER A 32 -3.70 -9.36 8.24
N SER A 33 -4.44 -9.75 9.28
CA SER A 33 -3.87 -10.56 10.34
C SER A 33 -3.86 -12.05 10.01
N ASN A 34 -4.61 -12.47 9.00
CA ASN A 34 -4.73 -13.89 8.67
C ASN A 34 -4.45 -14.23 7.20
N VAL A 35 -4.17 -13.25 6.37
CA VAL A 35 -3.72 -13.47 4.99
C VAL A 35 -2.33 -12.86 4.86
N LYS A 36 -1.35 -13.70 4.56
CA LYS A 36 0.04 -13.28 4.50
C LYS A 36 0.59 -13.42 3.09
N ILE A 37 1.46 -12.51 2.72
CA ILE A 37 2.21 -12.53 1.48
C ILE A 37 3.67 -12.47 1.89
N ASN A 38 4.44 -13.50 1.56
CA ASN A 38 5.85 -13.60 1.96
C ASN A 38 6.03 -13.38 3.47
N SER A 39 5.13 -13.96 4.26
CA SER A 39 5.11 -13.91 5.73
C SER A 39 4.74 -12.56 6.33
N MET A 40 4.34 -11.59 5.51
CA MET A 40 3.88 -10.27 5.97
C MET A 40 2.40 -10.12 5.70
N GLY A 41 1.71 -9.35 6.53
CA GLY A 41 0.27 -9.12 6.35
C GLY A 41 -0.04 -8.49 4.99
N ALA A 42 -0.99 -9.07 4.26
CA ALA A 42 -1.38 -8.56 2.96
C ALA A 42 -2.08 -7.21 3.11
N ALA A 43 -1.70 -6.22 2.31
CA ALA A 43 -2.29 -4.88 2.36
C ALA A 43 -3.58 -4.85 1.55
N ARG A 44 -4.50 -3.99 1.98
CA ARG A 44 -5.82 -3.86 1.38
C ARG A 44 -6.18 -2.39 1.26
N GLU A 45 -7.16 -2.09 0.42
CA GLU A 45 -7.70 -0.74 0.36
C GLU A 45 -8.17 -0.31 1.75
N GLY A 46 -7.80 0.91 2.16
CA GLY A 46 -8.13 1.44 3.48
C GLY A 46 -7.07 1.20 4.53
N ASP A 47 -6.07 0.36 4.26
CA ASP A 47 -4.99 0.11 5.21
C ASP A 47 -4.06 1.32 5.28
N GLN A 48 -3.51 1.56 6.46
CA GLN A 48 -2.71 2.75 6.71
C GLN A 48 -1.27 2.58 6.26
N LEU A 49 -0.72 3.70 5.80
CA LEU A 49 0.69 3.83 5.46
C LEU A 49 1.27 4.98 6.26
N VAL A 50 2.53 4.86 6.63
CA VAL A 50 3.23 5.95 7.29
C VAL A 50 3.61 7.00 6.26
N CYS A 51 3.34 8.26 6.58
CA CYS A 51 3.70 9.39 5.74
C CYS A 51 4.05 10.55 6.67
N VAL A 52 4.92 11.43 6.23
CA VAL A 52 5.23 12.62 7.03
C VAL A 52 3.99 13.52 7.04
N GLY A 53 3.53 13.89 8.24
CA GLY A 53 2.29 14.65 8.41
C GLY A 53 1.12 13.71 8.68
N PRO A 54 -0.09 14.02 8.17
CA PRO A 54 -1.26 13.19 8.43
C PRO A 54 -1.08 11.76 7.90
N PRO A 55 -1.69 10.76 8.56
CA PRO A 55 -1.62 9.38 8.06
C PRO A 55 -2.19 9.27 6.66
N ASP A 56 -1.57 8.42 5.86
CA ASP A 56 -2.03 8.10 4.52
C ASP A 56 -2.77 6.76 4.55
N LYS A 57 -3.59 6.51 3.56
CA LYS A 57 -4.30 5.23 3.40
C LYS A 57 -4.27 4.81 1.95
N ILE A 58 -4.32 3.50 1.73
CA ILE A 58 -4.43 2.96 0.38
C ILE A 58 -5.85 3.25 -0.12
N SER A 59 -5.95 3.92 -1.28
CA SER A 59 -7.24 4.36 -1.79
C SER A 59 -7.74 3.51 -2.97
N ALA A 60 -6.95 2.57 -3.46
CA ALA A 60 -7.34 1.71 -4.59
C ALA A 60 -6.80 0.31 -4.40
N GLY A 61 -7.45 -0.66 -5.04
CA GLY A 61 -7.03 -2.05 -5.00
C GLY A 61 -7.63 -2.83 -6.14
N SER A 62 -7.44 -4.16 -6.11
CA SER A 62 -7.95 -5.04 -7.16
C SER A 62 -9.48 -5.00 -7.24
N GLY A 63 -9.99 -4.98 -8.46
CA GLY A 63 -11.43 -5.07 -8.68
C GLY A 63 -11.98 -6.49 -8.56
N SER A 64 -11.10 -7.49 -8.54
CA SER A 64 -11.53 -8.90 -8.54
C SER A 64 -11.01 -9.72 -7.36
N VAL A 65 -9.95 -9.29 -6.70
CA VAL A 65 -9.36 -10.03 -5.58
C VAL A 65 -9.57 -9.25 -4.29
N LYS A 66 -10.16 -9.90 -3.31
CA LYS A 66 -10.42 -9.28 -2.02
C LYS A 66 -9.76 -10.06 -0.90
N ILE A 67 -9.31 -9.32 0.11
CA ILE A 67 -8.70 -9.87 1.32
C ILE A 67 -9.51 -9.34 2.48
N ASN A 68 -10.14 -10.25 3.24
CA ASN A 68 -11.03 -9.88 4.34
C ASN A 68 -12.14 -8.93 3.89
N GLY A 69 -12.66 -9.11 2.67
CA GLY A 69 -13.75 -8.31 2.14
C GLY A 69 -13.35 -6.96 1.57
N LYS A 70 -12.06 -6.65 1.54
CA LYS A 70 -11.54 -5.38 1.01
C LYS A 70 -10.69 -5.64 -0.23
N PRO A 71 -10.72 -4.75 -1.23
CA PRO A 71 -9.87 -4.94 -2.41
C PRO A 71 -8.40 -5.08 -2.03
N ALA A 72 -7.74 -6.09 -2.60
CA ALA A 72 -6.33 -6.34 -2.32
C ALA A 72 -5.47 -5.26 -2.95
N ALA A 73 -4.54 -4.71 -2.19
CA ALA A 73 -3.64 -3.66 -2.69
C ALA A 73 -2.47 -4.28 -3.47
N ARG A 74 -1.97 -3.53 -4.44
CA ARG A 74 -0.91 -3.97 -5.34
C ARG A 74 0.06 -2.84 -5.61
N MET A 75 1.26 -3.20 -6.06
CA MET A 75 2.22 -2.20 -6.54
C MET A 75 1.55 -1.37 -7.63
N GLY A 76 1.67 -0.05 -7.55
CA GLY A 76 1.05 0.88 -8.47
C GLY A 76 -0.30 1.40 -8.03
N ASP A 77 -0.91 0.82 -7.00
CA ASP A 77 -2.19 1.30 -6.50
C ASP A 77 -2.02 2.64 -5.79
N SER A 78 -3.06 3.47 -5.87
CA SER A 78 -3.02 4.84 -5.35
C SER A 78 -3.22 4.91 -3.85
N CYS A 79 -2.67 5.97 -3.26
CA CYS A 79 -2.86 6.32 -1.85
C CYS A 79 -3.63 7.63 -1.76
N GLU A 80 -4.25 7.89 -0.61
CA GLU A 80 -5.11 9.07 -0.44
C GLU A 80 -4.36 10.39 -0.62
N HIS A 81 -3.07 10.42 -0.28
CA HIS A 81 -2.26 11.61 -0.50
C HIS A 81 -1.86 11.82 -1.97
N GLY A 82 -2.27 10.92 -2.85
CA GLY A 82 -2.02 11.04 -4.29
C GLY A 82 -0.81 10.28 -4.80
N GLY A 83 -0.07 9.63 -3.90
CA GLY A 83 1.07 8.80 -4.31
C GLY A 83 0.68 7.38 -4.68
N THR A 84 1.68 6.54 -4.91
CA THR A 84 1.45 5.14 -5.28
C THR A 84 2.36 4.21 -4.50
N ILE A 85 1.93 2.96 -4.38
CA ILE A 85 2.75 1.90 -3.79
C ILE A 85 3.84 1.54 -4.80
N THR A 86 5.10 1.58 -4.35
CA THR A 86 6.26 1.37 -5.24
C THR A 86 6.91 0.01 -5.10
N GLN A 87 6.51 -0.78 -4.11
CA GLN A 87 7.04 -2.13 -3.89
C GLN A 87 5.91 -3.12 -3.76
N GLY A 88 6.18 -4.34 -4.19
CA GLY A 88 5.24 -5.44 -4.05
C GLY A 88 5.99 -6.75 -4.08
N SER A 89 5.26 -7.86 -3.90
CA SER A 89 5.86 -9.18 -3.91
C SER A 89 6.41 -9.51 -5.30
N ALA A 90 7.59 -10.11 -5.33
CA ALA A 90 8.20 -10.56 -6.58
C ALA A 90 7.57 -11.86 -7.09
N ASN A 91 6.88 -12.60 -6.25
CA ASN A 91 6.35 -13.92 -6.60
C ASN A 91 4.86 -14.11 -6.30
N VAL A 92 4.18 -13.07 -5.84
CA VAL A 92 2.72 -13.10 -5.67
C VAL A 92 2.15 -11.90 -6.41
N ASN A 93 1.36 -12.15 -7.44
CA ASN A 93 0.76 -11.10 -8.26
C ASN A 93 -0.75 -11.11 -8.10
N ILE A 94 -1.35 -9.93 -8.17
CA ILE A 94 -2.80 -9.78 -8.04
C ILE A 94 -3.29 -9.04 -9.28
N GLY A 95 -4.21 -9.67 -10.00
CA GLY A 95 -4.80 -9.09 -11.18
C GLY A 95 -5.99 -8.17 -10.87
N GLY A 96 -6.66 -7.80 -11.90
CA GLY A 96 -7.87 -7.03 -11.83
C GLY A 96 -7.73 -5.56 -11.69
#